data_c9ab96bef5cf66455451282c3194362c
#
_entry.id   c9ab96bef5cf66455451282c3194362c
#
_cell.length_a   1.000
_cell.length_b   1.000
_cell.length_c   1.000
_cell.angle_alpha   90.00
_cell.angle_beta   90.00
_cell.angle_gamma   90.00
#
_symmetry.space_group_name_H-M   'P 1'
#
loop_
_entity.id
_entity.type
_entity.pdbx_description
1 polymer ?
#
loop_
_entity_poly.entity_id
_entity_poly.type
_entity_poly.pdbx_seq_one_letter_code
_entity_poly.pdbx_strand_id
1 'polypeptide(L)'
;GKDLKKNQLITIDGKVMAVAFMANAQHLVYREDVLKKIGVEPPKTYEEMLEAAEKIRSAGIMQNPVGGAYKAGWNLAQEFNNMFLGYGGSHFKSGSAQPNVNSDAGVKALEMMKALSAYMNPDFLTHDSNATNAEFRAGNVAIMNMWGSRAATLVDVDGVSAEVKNGMNIAGPMTVGGGSTPASTLWWDGWTVAKNISDAEAEATFIAMMNGIDPAMIKDEEIRKQAVWLIDGYTPTEAARGVFAAAQANTIPYPMLPYMGLLHTALGAELSDFMQGKETAAQALADVEAAYIAAAKEKGFL
;
A
#
# COMPACT_ATOMS: atom_id res chain seq x y z
N GLY A 1 27.63 9.30 -9.40
CA GLY A 1 26.64 10.17 -10.03
C GLY A 1 26.34 9.95 -11.51
N LYS A 2 27.22 9.30 -12.29
CA LYS A 2 27.01 9.14 -13.74
C LYS A 2 25.91 8.15 -14.11
N ASP A 3 25.55 7.25 -13.20
CA ASP A 3 24.58 6.16 -13.44
C ASP A 3 23.18 6.46 -12.91
N LEU A 4 22.96 7.64 -12.32
CA LEU A 4 21.64 8.06 -11.84
C LEU A 4 20.81 8.64 -13.00
N LYS A 5 19.63 8.07 -13.20
CA LYS A 5 18.67 8.60 -14.19
C LYS A 5 17.98 9.85 -13.66
N LYS A 6 17.65 10.77 -14.56
CA LYS A 6 16.99 12.03 -14.20
C LYS A 6 15.68 11.83 -13.41
N ASN A 7 14.94 10.78 -13.71
CA ASN A 7 13.69 10.45 -13.02
C ASN A 7 13.88 9.86 -11.60
N GLN A 8 15.12 9.50 -11.23
CA GLN A 8 15.46 9.11 -9.85
C GLN A 8 15.72 10.33 -8.95
N LEU A 9 15.96 11.49 -9.52
CA LEU A 9 16.29 12.71 -8.79
C LEU A 9 15.00 13.47 -8.43
N ILE A 10 14.57 13.32 -7.19
CA ILE A 10 13.42 14.05 -6.67
C ILE A 10 13.84 15.49 -6.38
N THR A 11 13.39 16.40 -7.21
CA THR A 11 13.82 17.80 -7.19
C THR A 11 12.67 18.71 -6.75
N ILE A 12 12.93 19.54 -5.75
CA ILE A 12 12.01 20.55 -5.25
C ILE A 12 12.75 21.91 -5.28
N ASP A 13 12.15 22.92 -5.86
CA ASP A 13 12.75 24.26 -6.00
C ASP A 13 14.20 24.23 -6.57
N GLY A 14 14.43 23.39 -7.56
CA GLY A 14 15.73 23.24 -8.24
C GLY A 14 16.80 22.49 -7.42
N LYS A 15 16.47 21.96 -6.24
CA LYS A 15 17.38 21.19 -5.39
C LYS A 15 16.99 19.71 -5.38
N VAL A 16 17.97 18.82 -5.50
CA VAL A 16 17.74 17.38 -5.33
C VAL A 16 17.55 17.10 -3.85
N MET A 17 16.36 16.68 -3.48
CA MET A 17 15.97 16.38 -2.11
C MET A 17 16.05 14.90 -1.77
N ALA A 18 15.91 14.04 -2.76
CA ALA A 18 16.01 12.59 -2.60
C ALA A 18 16.49 11.91 -3.89
N VAL A 19 17.04 10.71 -3.74
CA VAL A 19 17.35 9.82 -4.85
C VAL A 19 16.45 8.60 -4.73
N ALA A 20 15.46 8.49 -5.60
CA ALA A 20 14.56 7.34 -5.65
C ALA A 20 15.30 6.10 -6.15
N PHE A 21 15.08 4.95 -5.51
CA PHE A 21 15.74 3.70 -5.90
C PHE A 21 14.76 2.55 -6.14
N MET A 22 13.53 2.61 -5.65
CA MET A 22 12.51 1.62 -5.93
C MET A 22 11.12 2.23 -6.07
N ALA A 23 10.27 1.55 -6.84
CA ALA A 23 8.84 1.80 -6.90
C ALA A 23 8.08 0.69 -6.15
N ASN A 24 6.93 1.04 -5.59
CA ASN A 24 6.07 0.11 -4.90
C ASN A 24 4.59 0.48 -5.10
N ALA A 25 3.73 -0.49 -4.93
CA ALA A 25 2.28 -0.31 -4.88
C ALA A 25 1.66 -1.48 -4.14
N GLN A 26 0.47 -1.29 -3.58
CA GLN A 26 -0.35 -2.42 -3.15
C GLN A 26 -1.19 -2.91 -4.31
N HIS A 27 -1.30 -4.22 -4.42
CA HIS A 27 -2.02 -4.91 -5.48
C HIS A 27 -2.60 -6.23 -4.98
N LEU A 28 -3.36 -6.91 -5.83
CA LEU A 28 -3.96 -8.20 -5.51
C LEU A 28 -2.89 -9.30 -5.43
N VAL A 29 -2.95 -10.06 -4.33
CA VAL A 29 -2.30 -11.35 -4.15
C VAL A 29 -3.36 -12.36 -3.75
N TYR A 30 -3.40 -13.52 -4.39
CA TYR A 30 -4.49 -14.47 -4.21
C TYR A 30 -4.07 -15.92 -4.37
N ARG A 31 -4.86 -16.81 -3.81
CA ARG A 31 -4.77 -18.26 -3.96
C ARG A 31 -5.64 -18.69 -5.14
N GLU A 32 -5.03 -18.82 -6.31
CA GLU A 32 -5.71 -19.23 -7.53
C GLU A 32 -6.34 -20.61 -7.40
N ASP A 33 -5.67 -21.53 -6.71
CA ASP A 33 -6.16 -22.87 -6.43
C ASP A 33 -7.44 -22.86 -5.57
N VAL A 34 -7.54 -21.96 -4.59
CA VAL A 34 -8.75 -21.77 -3.77
C VAL A 34 -9.88 -21.18 -4.60
N LEU A 35 -9.61 -20.15 -5.40
CA LEU A 35 -10.62 -19.55 -6.28
C LEU A 35 -11.16 -20.55 -7.30
N LYS A 36 -10.31 -21.40 -7.89
CA LYS A 36 -10.72 -22.47 -8.79
C LYS A 36 -11.64 -23.48 -8.10
N LYS A 37 -11.40 -23.84 -6.84
CA LYS A 37 -12.27 -24.75 -6.10
C LYS A 37 -13.70 -24.24 -5.93
N ILE A 38 -13.90 -22.91 -5.87
CA ILE A 38 -15.21 -22.29 -5.75
C ILE A 38 -15.76 -21.77 -7.09
N GLY A 39 -15.04 -22.00 -8.17
CA GLY A 39 -15.49 -21.61 -9.53
C GLY A 39 -15.53 -20.09 -9.76
N VAL A 40 -14.59 -19.33 -9.19
CA VAL A 40 -14.54 -17.87 -9.28
C VAL A 40 -13.22 -17.43 -9.91
N GLU A 41 -13.32 -16.45 -10.82
CA GLU A 41 -12.16 -15.77 -11.39
C GLU A 41 -11.50 -14.84 -10.35
N PRO A 42 -10.22 -14.47 -10.53
CA PRO A 42 -9.56 -13.47 -9.68
C PRO A 42 -10.35 -12.16 -9.67
N PRO A 43 -10.65 -11.60 -8.48
CA PRO A 43 -11.45 -10.38 -8.38
C PRO A 43 -10.74 -9.19 -9.02
N LYS A 44 -11.48 -8.37 -9.73
CA LYS A 44 -11.04 -7.10 -10.33
C LYS A 44 -11.54 -5.91 -9.52
N THR A 45 -12.53 -6.14 -8.67
CA THR A 45 -13.12 -5.14 -7.80
C THR A 45 -13.18 -5.64 -6.36
N TYR A 46 -13.29 -4.71 -5.41
CA TYR A 46 -13.46 -5.07 -4.00
C TYR A 46 -14.83 -5.70 -3.73
N GLU A 47 -15.85 -5.37 -4.54
CA GLU A 47 -17.16 -6.03 -4.50
C GLU A 47 -17.02 -7.52 -4.88
N GLU A 48 -16.29 -7.84 -5.94
CA GLU A 48 -16.00 -9.22 -6.33
C GLU A 48 -15.15 -9.95 -5.28
N MET A 49 -14.24 -9.23 -4.61
CA MET A 49 -13.46 -9.78 -3.49
C MET A 49 -14.37 -10.19 -2.31
N LEU A 50 -15.37 -9.39 -1.96
CA LEU A 50 -16.36 -9.73 -0.93
C LEU A 50 -17.18 -10.97 -1.33
N GLU A 51 -17.63 -11.04 -2.58
CA GLU A 51 -18.36 -12.20 -3.10
C GLU A 51 -17.51 -13.48 -3.05
N ALA A 52 -16.25 -13.39 -3.46
CA ALA A 52 -15.32 -14.51 -3.39
C ALA A 52 -15.07 -14.94 -1.93
N ALA A 53 -14.90 -13.98 -1.02
CA ALA A 53 -14.71 -14.25 0.40
C ALA A 53 -15.89 -15.00 1.02
N GLU A 54 -17.12 -14.58 0.71
CA GLU A 54 -18.33 -15.26 1.16
C GLU A 54 -18.43 -16.69 0.61
N LYS A 55 -18.13 -16.89 -0.67
CA LYS A 55 -18.13 -18.21 -1.28
C LYS A 55 -17.09 -19.16 -0.65
N ILE A 56 -15.89 -18.65 -0.36
CA ILE A 56 -14.83 -19.42 0.31
C ILE A 56 -15.28 -19.83 1.72
N ARG A 57 -15.87 -18.90 2.47
CA ARG A 57 -16.40 -19.17 3.82
C ARG A 57 -17.55 -20.15 3.79
N SER A 58 -18.53 -19.94 2.93
CA SER A 58 -19.72 -20.81 2.79
C SER A 58 -19.35 -22.22 2.31
N ALA A 59 -18.28 -22.39 1.55
CA ALA A 59 -17.73 -23.68 1.16
C ALA A 59 -16.94 -24.37 2.28
N GLY A 60 -16.76 -23.73 3.43
CA GLY A 60 -16.00 -24.27 4.56
C GLY A 60 -14.49 -24.37 4.34
N ILE A 61 -13.95 -23.67 3.34
CA ILE A 61 -12.53 -23.73 3.00
C ILE A 61 -11.70 -22.88 3.98
N MET A 62 -12.10 -21.65 4.23
CA MET A 62 -11.48 -20.73 5.19
C MET A 62 -12.55 -19.87 5.86
N GLN A 63 -12.45 -19.68 7.17
CA GLN A 63 -13.37 -18.80 7.91
C GLN A 63 -13.06 -17.33 7.65
N ASN A 64 -11.78 -16.96 7.54
CA ASN A 64 -11.30 -15.59 7.39
C ASN A 64 -10.39 -15.48 6.15
N PRO A 65 -10.96 -15.57 4.93
CA PRO A 65 -10.17 -15.70 3.71
C PRO A 65 -9.51 -14.40 3.23
N VAL A 66 -9.85 -13.25 3.82
CA VAL A 66 -9.35 -11.93 3.40
C VAL A 66 -8.20 -11.49 4.29
N GLY A 67 -7.14 -10.96 3.69
CA GLY A 67 -6.05 -10.29 4.35
C GLY A 67 -5.95 -8.81 3.96
N GLY A 68 -5.47 -8.00 4.88
CA GLY A 68 -5.15 -6.60 4.68
C GLY A 68 -4.26 -6.09 5.80
N ALA A 69 -3.42 -5.10 5.52
CA ALA A 69 -2.58 -4.47 6.53
C ALA A 69 -3.39 -3.42 7.29
N TYR A 70 -4.27 -3.85 8.18
CA TYR A 70 -5.22 -3.00 8.89
C TYR A 70 -4.78 -2.63 10.31
N LYS A 71 -3.50 -2.90 10.67
CA LYS A 71 -2.98 -2.48 11.97
C LYS A 71 -3.29 -1.02 12.23
N ALA A 72 -3.89 -0.74 13.38
CA ALA A 72 -4.18 0.62 13.83
C ALA A 72 -2.94 1.53 13.69
N GLY A 73 -3.14 2.75 13.24
CA GLY A 73 -2.09 3.69 12.90
C GLY A 73 -1.79 3.74 11.40
N TRP A 74 -0.52 3.78 11.02
CA TRP A 74 -0.08 4.05 9.65
C TRP A 74 -0.69 3.11 8.61
N ASN A 75 -0.75 1.81 8.91
CA ASN A 75 -1.26 0.82 7.97
C ASN A 75 -2.76 1.01 7.68
N LEU A 76 -3.56 1.21 8.73
CA LEU A 76 -5.00 1.45 8.59
C LEU A 76 -5.29 2.72 7.78
N ALA A 77 -4.53 3.80 8.05
CA ALA A 77 -4.61 5.04 7.28
C ALA A 77 -4.27 4.82 5.81
N GLN A 78 -3.26 3.99 5.51
CA GLN A 78 -2.87 3.70 4.13
C GLN A 78 -3.95 2.91 3.38
N GLU A 79 -4.55 1.93 4.01
CA GLU A 79 -5.68 1.19 3.40
C GLU A 79 -6.88 2.10 3.17
N PHE A 80 -7.16 3.02 4.09
CA PHE A 80 -8.17 4.06 3.86
C PHE A 80 -7.83 4.93 2.65
N ASN A 81 -6.60 5.43 2.54
CA ASN A 81 -6.17 6.25 1.41
C ASN A 81 -6.39 5.54 0.06
N ASN A 82 -6.03 4.26 -0.02
CA ASN A 82 -6.26 3.45 -1.21
C ASN A 82 -7.75 3.39 -1.58
N MET A 83 -8.57 3.02 -0.62
CA MET A 83 -10.02 2.85 -0.83
C MET A 83 -10.69 4.18 -1.17
N PHE A 84 -10.30 5.25 -0.46
CA PHE A 84 -10.80 6.60 -0.68
C PHE A 84 -10.53 7.11 -2.10
N LEU A 85 -9.32 6.92 -2.62
CA LEU A 85 -8.97 7.25 -4.00
C LEU A 85 -9.76 6.42 -5.00
N GLY A 86 -9.97 5.14 -4.72
CA GLY A 86 -10.77 4.24 -5.55
C GLY A 86 -12.22 4.71 -5.70
N TYR A 87 -12.80 5.30 -4.66
CA TYR A 87 -14.11 5.95 -4.69
C TYR A 87 -14.10 7.37 -5.29
N GLY A 88 -12.97 7.81 -5.86
CA GLY A 88 -12.84 9.13 -6.46
C GLY A 88 -12.64 10.26 -5.46
N GLY A 89 -12.24 9.95 -4.24
CA GLY A 89 -11.96 10.94 -3.20
C GLY A 89 -10.75 11.79 -3.52
N SER A 90 -10.73 13.01 -2.98
CA SER A 90 -9.59 13.92 -3.00
C SER A 90 -9.27 14.33 -1.56
N HIS A 91 -8.05 14.08 -1.10
CA HIS A 91 -7.65 14.30 0.30
C HIS A 91 -7.83 15.74 0.77
N PHE A 92 -7.64 16.69 -0.14
CA PHE A 92 -7.71 18.12 0.15
C PHE A 92 -8.61 18.84 -0.85
N LYS A 93 -9.16 19.97 -0.44
CA LYS A 93 -9.87 20.87 -1.33
C LYS A 93 -8.87 21.47 -2.33
N SER A 94 -9.31 21.65 -3.57
CA SER A 94 -8.45 22.13 -4.66
C SER A 94 -7.68 23.39 -4.30
N GLY A 95 -6.35 23.36 -4.49
CA GLY A 95 -5.45 24.49 -4.24
C GLY A 95 -5.30 24.90 -2.77
N SER A 96 -5.64 24.00 -1.83
CA SER A 96 -5.71 24.32 -0.41
C SER A 96 -5.17 23.16 0.43
N ALA A 97 -4.69 23.47 1.65
CA ALA A 97 -4.41 22.47 2.67
C ALA A 97 -5.65 22.06 3.49
N GLN A 98 -6.83 22.58 3.16
CA GLN A 98 -8.08 22.19 3.84
C GLN A 98 -8.40 20.72 3.54
N PRO A 99 -8.70 19.90 4.56
CA PRO A 99 -9.02 18.48 4.38
C PRO A 99 -10.36 18.32 3.65
N ASN A 100 -10.53 17.16 3.00
CA ASN A 100 -11.75 16.82 2.27
C ASN A 100 -12.07 15.33 2.37
N VAL A 101 -11.66 14.67 3.45
CA VAL A 101 -11.91 13.24 3.65
C VAL A 101 -13.28 12.94 4.26
N ASN A 102 -13.85 13.90 5.00
CA ASN A 102 -15.23 13.81 5.48
C ASN A 102 -16.22 14.09 4.35
N SER A 103 -16.41 13.10 3.52
CA SER A 103 -17.13 13.15 2.26
C SER A 103 -17.84 11.83 1.98
N ASP A 104 -18.67 11.80 0.97
CA ASP A 104 -19.35 10.58 0.50
C ASP A 104 -18.35 9.46 0.16
N ALA A 105 -17.25 9.83 -0.52
CA ALA A 105 -16.17 8.89 -0.83
C ALA A 105 -15.49 8.35 0.44
N GLY A 106 -15.28 9.20 1.45
CA GLY A 106 -14.71 8.80 2.73
C GLY A 106 -15.60 7.80 3.48
N VAL A 107 -16.90 8.09 3.56
CA VAL A 107 -17.89 7.18 4.18
C VAL A 107 -17.92 5.84 3.47
N LYS A 108 -18.01 5.83 2.14
CA LYS A 108 -18.00 4.60 1.34
C LYS A 108 -16.70 3.80 1.50
N ALA A 109 -15.56 4.48 1.59
CA ALA A 109 -14.28 3.84 1.83
C ALA A 109 -14.28 3.10 3.17
N LEU A 110 -14.72 3.74 4.24
CA LEU A 110 -14.80 3.12 5.56
C LEU A 110 -15.80 1.96 5.61
N GLU A 111 -16.95 2.11 4.98
CA GLU A 111 -17.97 1.04 4.90
C GLU A 111 -17.43 -0.20 4.16
N MET A 112 -16.74 -0.01 3.04
CA MET A 112 -16.10 -1.12 2.31
C MET A 112 -15.00 -1.79 3.16
N MET A 113 -14.15 -1.00 3.82
CA MET A 113 -13.12 -1.53 4.73
C MET A 113 -13.76 -2.33 5.88
N LYS A 114 -14.86 -1.85 6.43
CA LYS A 114 -15.61 -2.55 7.47
C LYS A 114 -16.20 -3.87 6.96
N ALA A 115 -16.77 -3.88 5.76
CA ALA A 115 -17.30 -5.08 5.14
C ALA A 115 -16.20 -6.13 4.91
N LEU A 116 -15.04 -5.72 4.41
CA LEU A 116 -13.88 -6.59 4.22
C LEU A 116 -13.36 -7.16 5.55
N SER A 117 -13.35 -6.36 6.60
CA SER A 117 -12.87 -6.78 7.93
C SER A 117 -13.69 -7.92 8.53
N ALA A 118 -14.94 -8.08 8.14
CA ALA A 118 -15.78 -9.21 8.55
C ALA A 118 -15.26 -10.57 8.04
N TYR A 119 -14.41 -10.57 7.03
CA TYR A 119 -13.78 -11.75 6.45
C TYR A 119 -12.29 -11.86 6.80
N MET A 120 -11.79 -11.01 7.68
CA MET A 120 -10.40 -11.03 8.16
C MET A 120 -10.30 -11.76 9.50
N ASN A 121 -9.05 -12.07 9.89
CA ASN A 121 -8.77 -12.50 11.26
C ASN A 121 -9.37 -11.47 12.24
N PRO A 122 -10.07 -11.90 13.32
CA PRO A 122 -10.64 -11.00 14.33
C PRO A 122 -9.66 -9.97 14.90
N ASP A 123 -8.37 -10.30 14.95
CA ASP A 123 -7.30 -9.42 15.44
C ASP A 123 -6.70 -8.51 14.33
N PHE A 124 -7.42 -8.29 13.25
CA PHE A 124 -6.96 -7.56 12.06
C PHE A 124 -6.38 -6.16 12.39
N LEU A 125 -6.83 -5.48 13.42
CA LEU A 125 -6.29 -4.19 13.87
C LEU A 125 -4.88 -4.28 14.50
N THR A 126 -4.34 -5.48 14.65
CA THR A 126 -2.95 -5.72 15.08
C THR A 126 -2.06 -6.18 13.92
N HIS A 127 -2.64 -6.51 12.76
CA HIS A 127 -1.93 -7.04 11.61
C HIS A 127 -1.40 -5.94 10.71
N ASP A 128 -0.08 -5.72 10.74
CA ASP A 128 0.64 -4.95 9.73
C ASP A 128 0.89 -5.80 8.46
N SER A 129 1.62 -5.25 7.51
CA SER A 129 1.92 -5.96 6.26
C SER A 129 2.74 -7.25 6.47
N ASN A 130 3.59 -7.30 7.51
CA ASN A 130 4.38 -8.49 7.81
C ASN A 130 3.50 -9.59 8.41
N ALA A 131 2.65 -9.25 9.39
CA ALA A 131 1.72 -10.20 10.00
C ALA A 131 0.72 -10.76 8.98
N THR A 132 0.14 -9.89 8.14
CA THR A 132 -0.78 -10.31 7.07
C THR A 132 -0.08 -11.23 6.06
N ASN A 133 1.15 -10.90 5.68
CA ASN A 133 1.93 -11.74 4.78
C ASN A 133 2.25 -13.11 5.41
N ALA A 134 2.52 -13.16 6.72
CA ALA A 134 2.72 -14.41 7.45
C ALA A 134 1.45 -15.28 7.46
N GLU A 135 0.27 -14.70 7.62
CA GLU A 135 -1.02 -15.42 7.53
C GLU A 135 -1.23 -16.01 6.13
N PHE A 136 -0.89 -15.26 5.07
CA PHE A 136 -0.96 -15.79 3.71
C PHE A 136 0.02 -16.95 3.50
N ARG A 137 1.27 -16.83 3.97
CA ARG A 137 2.29 -17.89 3.92
C ARG A 137 1.87 -19.16 4.64
N ALA A 138 1.15 -18.99 5.73
CA ALA A 138 0.60 -20.11 6.51
C ALA A 138 -0.62 -20.79 5.85
N GLY A 139 -1.16 -20.20 4.78
CA GLY A 139 -2.35 -20.70 4.09
C GLY A 139 -3.68 -20.30 4.75
N ASN A 140 -3.67 -19.34 5.65
CA ASN A 140 -4.85 -18.84 6.38
C ASN A 140 -5.63 -17.76 5.63
N VAL A 141 -5.04 -17.17 4.58
CA VAL A 141 -5.61 -16.12 3.76
C VAL A 141 -5.62 -16.56 2.30
N ALA A 142 -6.70 -16.29 1.60
CA ALA A 142 -6.87 -16.63 0.19
C ALA A 142 -6.76 -15.42 -0.74
N ILE A 143 -7.14 -14.23 -0.28
CA ILE A 143 -7.19 -13.01 -1.09
C ILE A 143 -6.73 -11.84 -0.23
N MET A 144 -5.79 -11.05 -0.71
CA MET A 144 -5.33 -9.87 0.01
C MET A 144 -4.88 -8.74 -0.93
N ASN A 145 -5.02 -7.50 -0.46
CA ASN A 145 -4.29 -6.36 -0.98
C ASN A 145 -2.95 -6.28 -0.26
N MET A 146 -1.83 -6.29 -0.99
CA MET A 146 -0.51 -6.34 -0.39
C MET A 146 0.52 -5.56 -1.19
N TRP A 147 1.52 -5.03 -0.50
CA TRP A 147 2.68 -4.39 -1.10
C TRP A 147 3.46 -5.33 -2.00
N GLY A 148 3.86 -4.85 -3.18
CA GLY A 148 4.66 -5.63 -4.11
C GLY A 148 5.97 -6.14 -3.51
N SER A 149 6.62 -5.33 -2.67
CA SER A 149 7.83 -5.74 -1.93
C SER A 149 7.57 -6.88 -0.93
N ARG A 150 6.36 -7.03 -0.41
CA ARG A 150 5.96 -8.15 0.44
C ARG A 150 5.56 -9.36 -0.39
N ALA A 151 4.81 -9.15 -1.47
CA ALA A 151 4.46 -10.23 -2.41
C ALA A 151 5.70 -10.93 -2.98
N ALA A 152 6.78 -10.20 -3.19
CA ALA A 152 8.06 -10.76 -3.63
C ALA A 152 8.59 -11.87 -2.70
N THR A 153 8.32 -11.77 -1.40
CA THR A 153 8.73 -12.79 -0.42
C THR A 153 7.84 -14.06 -0.43
N LEU A 154 6.81 -14.11 -1.25
CA LEU A 154 5.91 -15.26 -1.39
C LEU A 154 6.24 -16.11 -2.62
N VAL A 155 6.85 -15.51 -3.63
CA VAL A 155 7.05 -16.13 -4.95
C VAL A 155 8.16 -17.19 -4.93
N ASP A 156 9.20 -16.98 -4.12
CA ASP A 156 10.40 -17.82 -4.20
C ASP A 156 11.21 -17.88 -2.90
N VAL A 157 10.56 -18.13 -1.75
CA VAL A 157 11.22 -18.10 -0.44
C VAL A 157 11.07 -19.42 0.31
N ASP A 158 12.14 -19.83 0.98
CA ASP A 158 12.10 -20.91 1.97
C ASP A 158 11.08 -20.62 3.09
N GLY A 159 10.34 -21.63 3.50
CA GLY A 159 9.33 -21.53 4.56
C GLY A 159 7.91 -21.18 4.10
N VAL A 160 7.67 -21.04 2.80
CA VAL A 160 6.31 -21.07 2.23
C VAL A 160 5.97 -22.51 1.88
N SER A 161 4.78 -22.99 2.27
CA SER A 161 4.36 -24.33 1.91
C SER A 161 4.26 -24.49 0.38
N ALA A 162 4.54 -25.68 -0.13
CA ALA A 162 4.43 -25.95 -1.56
C ALA A 162 3.01 -25.68 -2.09
N GLU A 163 1.99 -25.93 -1.29
CA GLU A 163 0.59 -25.64 -1.65
C GLU A 163 0.37 -24.13 -1.87
N VAL A 164 0.82 -23.30 -0.94
CA VAL A 164 0.69 -21.83 -1.06
C VAL A 164 1.52 -21.33 -2.21
N LYS A 165 2.79 -21.75 -2.31
CA LYS A 165 3.70 -21.32 -3.38
C LYS A 165 3.17 -21.63 -4.77
N ASN A 166 2.64 -22.83 -4.98
CA ASN A 166 2.12 -23.28 -6.27
C ASN A 166 0.70 -22.77 -6.55
N GLY A 167 -0.07 -22.47 -5.50
CA GLY A 167 -1.45 -22.01 -5.61
C GLY A 167 -1.60 -20.50 -5.68
N MET A 168 -0.57 -19.73 -5.33
CA MET A 168 -0.65 -18.27 -5.31
C MET A 168 -0.47 -17.66 -6.69
N ASN A 169 -1.06 -16.46 -6.86
CA ASN A 169 -0.87 -15.65 -8.04
C ASN A 169 -0.95 -14.16 -7.68
N ILE A 170 -0.49 -13.30 -8.58
CA ILE A 170 -0.43 -11.84 -8.42
C ILE A 170 -1.19 -11.19 -9.58
N ALA A 171 -1.98 -10.18 -9.29
CA ALA A 171 -2.64 -9.34 -10.29
C ALA A 171 -2.51 -7.86 -9.91
N GLY A 172 -2.95 -6.97 -10.81
CA GLY A 172 -2.99 -5.54 -10.57
C GLY A 172 -3.94 -5.15 -9.43
N PRO A 173 -3.92 -3.88 -9.01
CA PRO A 173 -4.82 -3.39 -7.98
C PRO A 173 -6.27 -3.42 -8.44
N MET A 174 -7.17 -3.68 -7.50
CA MET A 174 -8.61 -3.71 -7.75
C MET A 174 -9.18 -2.29 -7.78
N THR A 175 -10.32 -2.14 -8.45
CA THR A 175 -11.17 -0.94 -8.39
C THR A 175 -12.30 -1.14 -7.38
N VAL A 176 -13.12 -0.12 -7.17
CA VAL A 176 -14.25 -0.13 -6.24
C VAL A 176 -15.35 0.83 -6.69
N GLY A 177 -16.58 0.57 -6.28
CA GLY A 177 -17.71 1.49 -6.49
C GLY A 177 -18.09 1.74 -7.95
N GLY A 178 -17.76 0.81 -8.84
CA GLY A 178 -17.99 0.95 -10.28
C GLY A 178 -17.06 1.96 -10.97
N GLY A 179 -16.07 2.49 -10.28
CA GLY A 179 -15.06 3.38 -10.83
C GLY A 179 -13.97 2.66 -11.61
N SER A 180 -13.17 3.41 -12.36
CA SER A 180 -12.02 2.90 -13.11
C SER A 180 -10.66 3.23 -12.47
N THR A 181 -10.66 4.06 -11.44
CA THR A 181 -9.44 4.40 -10.69
C THR A 181 -9.08 3.25 -9.76
N PRO A 182 -7.86 2.70 -9.83
CA PRO A 182 -7.43 1.69 -8.87
C PRO A 182 -7.51 2.19 -7.42
N ALA A 183 -8.07 1.35 -6.54
CA ALA A 183 -8.04 1.59 -5.09
C ALA A 183 -6.66 1.21 -4.53
N SER A 184 -5.67 1.98 -4.92
CA SER A 184 -4.26 1.83 -4.58
C SER A 184 -3.52 3.16 -4.75
N THR A 185 -2.27 3.20 -4.32
CA THR A 185 -1.36 4.34 -4.52
C THR A 185 -0.03 3.86 -5.06
N LEU A 186 0.57 4.67 -5.95
CA LEU A 186 1.95 4.47 -6.38
C LEU A 186 2.90 5.16 -5.41
N TRP A 187 3.97 4.46 -5.10
CA TRP A 187 5.02 4.89 -4.18
C TRP A 187 6.39 4.80 -4.84
N TRP A 188 7.28 5.66 -4.40
CA TRP A 188 8.71 5.48 -4.57
C TRP A 188 9.37 5.56 -3.19
N ASP A 189 10.44 4.80 -3.02
CA ASP A 189 11.31 4.88 -1.85
C ASP A 189 12.65 5.42 -2.31
N GLY A 190 13.27 6.24 -1.48
CA GLY A 190 14.50 6.92 -1.84
C GLY A 190 15.37 7.27 -0.64
N TRP A 191 16.61 7.60 -0.95
CA TRP A 191 17.59 8.08 0.00
C TRP A 191 17.53 9.58 0.15
N THR A 192 17.59 10.05 1.39
CA THR A 192 17.79 11.45 1.75
C THR A 192 18.96 11.57 2.71
N VAL A 193 19.63 12.73 2.69
CA VAL A 193 20.70 13.05 3.65
C VAL A 193 20.17 14.09 4.62
N ALA A 194 20.34 13.85 5.92
CA ALA A 194 19.91 14.79 6.96
C ALA A 194 20.68 16.11 6.84
N LYS A 195 19.97 17.23 7.03
CA LYS A 195 20.58 18.57 6.92
C LYS A 195 21.47 18.93 8.12
N ASN A 196 21.25 18.32 9.26
CA ASN A 196 21.87 18.65 10.53
C ASN A 196 23.14 17.83 10.84
N ILE A 197 23.85 17.40 9.79
CA ILE A 197 25.13 16.70 9.87
C ILE A 197 26.21 17.52 9.19
N SER A 198 27.48 17.22 9.45
CA SER A 198 28.62 17.88 8.79
C SER A 198 28.71 17.51 7.30
N ASP A 199 29.38 18.34 6.52
CA ASP A 199 29.60 18.10 5.09
C ASP A 199 30.37 16.78 4.84
N ALA A 200 31.35 16.46 5.71
CA ALA A 200 32.09 15.21 5.63
C ALA A 200 31.22 13.97 5.90
N GLU A 201 30.31 14.05 6.89
CA GLU A 201 29.34 13.00 7.16
C GLU A 201 28.32 12.88 6.04
N ALA A 202 27.87 14.01 5.49
CA ALA A 202 26.95 14.03 4.36
C ALA A 202 27.55 13.37 3.12
N GLU A 203 28.81 13.66 2.79
CA GLU A 203 29.53 13.04 1.68
C GLU A 203 29.71 11.54 1.88
N ALA A 204 30.18 11.12 3.06
CA ALA A 204 30.34 9.70 3.41
C ALA A 204 29.00 8.94 3.33
N THR A 205 27.92 9.53 3.87
CA THR A 205 26.56 8.96 3.81
C THR A 205 26.10 8.84 2.36
N PHE A 206 26.27 9.87 1.54
CA PHE A 206 25.89 9.83 0.14
C PHE A 206 26.65 8.76 -0.64
N ILE A 207 27.96 8.62 -0.41
CA ILE A 207 28.77 7.56 -1.03
C ILE A 207 28.24 6.17 -0.63
N ALA A 208 27.96 5.95 0.64
CA ALA A 208 27.40 4.69 1.12
C ALA A 208 26.03 4.37 0.48
N MET A 209 25.13 5.36 0.41
CA MET A 209 23.83 5.22 -0.25
C MET A 209 23.96 4.88 -1.74
N MET A 210 24.89 5.53 -2.44
CA MET A 210 25.12 5.27 -3.88
C MET A 210 25.71 3.88 -4.13
N ASN A 211 26.56 3.38 -3.23
CA ASN A 211 27.03 1.99 -3.30
C ASN A 211 25.89 0.99 -3.07
N GLY A 212 24.93 1.32 -2.18
CA GLY A 212 23.74 0.49 -1.90
C GLY A 212 22.72 0.41 -3.06
N ILE A 213 22.87 1.24 -4.09
CA ILE A 213 22.04 1.22 -5.31
C ILE A 213 22.88 1.15 -6.58
N ASP A 214 24.08 0.57 -6.48
CA ASP A 214 24.93 0.33 -7.63
C ASP A 214 24.30 -0.71 -8.57
N PRO A 215 24.38 -0.52 -9.91
CA PRO A 215 23.89 -1.51 -10.87
C PRO A 215 24.45 -2.93 -10.70
N ALA A 216 25.61 -3.08 -10.08
CA ALA A 216 26.17 -4.39 -9.76
C ALA A 216 25.32 -5.16 -8.75
N MET A 217 24.59 -4.46 -7.86
CA MET A 217 23.76 -5.07 -6.82
C MET A 217 22.63 -5.91 -7.42
N ILE A 218 21.96 -5.43 -8.46
CA ILE A 218 20.83 -6.13 -9.10
C ILE A 218 21.24 -7.28 -10.03
N LYS A 219 22.56 -7.54 -10.17
CA LYS A 219 23.07 -8.76 -10.80
C LYS A 219 22.84 -9.99 -9.92
N ASP A 220 22.79 -9.79 -8.60
CA ASP A 220 22.34 -10.80 -7.66
C ASP A 220 20.83 -10.99 -7.82
N GLU A 221 20.44 -12.22 -8.16
CA GLU A 221 19.04 -12.56 -8.42
C GLU A 221 18.16 -12.43 -7.16
N GLU A 222 18.72 -12.79 -5.99
CA GLU A 222 17.99 -12.68 -4.73
C GLU A 222 17.71 -11.22 -4.35
N ILE A 223 18.64 -10.31 -4.63
CA ILE A 223 18.42 -8.87 -4.44
C ILE A 223 17.44 -8.33 -5.49
N ARG A 224 17.61 -8.73 -6.75
CA ARG A 224 16.74 -8.25 -7.85
C ARG A 224 15.28 -8.58 -7.64
N LYS A 225 14.96 -9.71 -7.03
CA LYS A 225 13.58 -10.16 -6.75
C LYS A 225 12.87 -9.34 -5.67
N GLN A 226 13.60 -8.66 -4.79
CA GLN A 226 13.04 -8.05 -3.58
C GLN A 226 12.18 -6.81 -3.83
N ALA A 227 12.40 -6.11 -4.93
CA ALA A 227 11.70 -4.86 -5.24
C ALA A 227 11.63 -4.59 -6.75
N VAL A 228 10.84 -3.60 -7.12
CA VAL A 228 10.89 -2.97 -8.44
C VAL A 228 11.94 -1.86 -8.37
N TRP A 229 13.16 -2.19 -8.77
CA TRP A 229 14.28 -1.28 -8.69
C TRP A 229 14.24 -0.24 -9.81
N LEU A 230 14.49 1.01 -9.46
CA LEU A 230 14.71 2.11 -10.40
C LEU A 230 16.18 2.23 -10.83
N ILE A 231 16.97 1.21 -10.56
CA ILE A 231 18.39 1.10 -10.84
C ILE A 231 18.59 0.75 -12.32
N ASP A 232 19.64 1.29 -12.95
CA ASP A 232 19.94 1.00 -14.35
C ASP A 232 20.24 -0.48 -14.57
N GLY A 233 19.71 -1.03 -15.68
CA GLY A 233 19.84 -2.45 -16.00
C GLY A 233 18.86 -3.38 -15.25
N TYR A 234 17.93 -2.86 -14.44
CA TYR A 234 16.89 -3.69 -13.84
C TYR A 234 15.98 -4.31 -14.88
N THR A 235 15.78 -5.61 -14.76
CA THR A 235 14.81 -6.38 -15.54
C THR A 235 13.70 -6.86 -14.63
N PRO A 236 12.41 -6.67 -15.00
CA PRO A 236 11.27 -7.09 -14.18
C PRO A 236 11.30 -8.57 -13.85
N THR A 237 10.95 -8.90 -12.62
CA THR A 237 10.77 -10.26 -12.13
C THR A 237 9.28 -10.62 -12.12
N GLU A 238 8.97 -11.88 -11.91
CA GLU A 238 7.57 -12.35 -11.78
C GLU A 238 6.83 -11.59 -10.66
N ALA A 239 7.49 -11.38 -9.52
CA ALA A 239 6.93 -10.65 -8.39
C ALA A 239 6.64 -9.16 -8.70
N ALA A 240 7.31 -8.56 -9.66
CA ALA A 240 7.16 -7.15 -10.02
C ALA A 240 5.87 -6.85 -10.80
N ARG A 241 5.21 -7.87 -11.38
CA ARG A 241 4.08 -7.65 -12.31
C ARG A 241 2.91 -6.87 -11.70
N GLY A 242 2.64 -7.03 -10.39
CA GLY A 242 1.58 -6.29 -9.72
C GLY A 242 1.85 -4.80 -9.64
N VAL A 243 3.09 -4.39 -9.35
CA VAL A 243 3.51 -2.98 -9.33
C VAL A 243 3.50 -2.40 -10.74
N PHE A 244 3.94 -3.13 -11.75
CA PHE A 244 3.86 -2.70 -13.15
C PHE A 244 2.41 -2.54 -13.60
N ALA A 245 1.53 -3.48 -13.25
CA ALA A 245 0.11 -3.38 -13.54
C ALA A 245 -0.53 -2.15 -12.87
N ALA A 246 -0.15 -1.84 -11.63
CA ALA A 246 -0.58 -0.62 -10.95
C ALA A 246 -0.15 0.64 -11.71
N ALA A 247 1.10 0.71 -12.15
CA ALA A 247 1.62 1.84 -12.92
C ALA A 247 0.90 1.99 -14.27
N GLN A 248 0.65 0.89 -14.97
CA GLN A 248 -0.07 0.87 -16.25
C GLN A 248 -1.55 1.24 -16.12
N ALA A 249 -2.16 0.96 -14.99
CA ALA A 249 -3.56 1.29 -14.69
C ALA A 249 -3.76 2.77 -14.29
N ASN A 250 -2.74 3.61 -14.37
CA ASN A 250 -2.76 5.01 -13.93
C ASN A 250 -3.14 5.17 -12.45
N THR A 251 -2.64 4.30 -11.62
CA THR A 251 -2.78 4.41 -10.16
C THR A 251 -2.25 5.77 -9.69
N ILE A 252 -3.01 6.43 -8.82
CA ILE A 252 -2.65 7.76 -8.32
C ILE A 252 -1.44 7.65 -7.40
N PRO A 253 -0.40 8.49 -7.58
CA PRO A 253 0.71 8.56 -6.64
C PRO A 253 0.25 9.00 -5.25
N TYR A 254 0.89 8.48 -4.20
CA TYR A 254 0.71 9.03 -2.85
C TYR A 254 1.03 10.53 -2.87
N PRO A 255 0.17 11.40 -2.28
CA PRO A 255 0.34 12.84 -2.40
C PRO A 255 1.67 13.33 -1.80
N MET A 256 2.54 13.92 -2.62
CA MET A 256 3.80 14.55 -2.18
C MET A 256 3.55 15.99 -1.71
N LEU A 257 2.73 16.15 -0.70
CA LEU A 257 2.38 17.43 -0.10
C LEU A 257 2.98 17.51 1.31
N PRO A 258 3.52 18.67 1.72
CA PRO A 258 4.20 18.79 3.02
C PRO A 258 3.28 18.55 4.22
N TYR A 259 1.98 18.65 4.03
CA TYR A 259 0.95 18.42 5.05
C TYR A 259 0.26 17.05 4.95
N MET A 260 0.55 16.23 3.92
CA MET A 260 -0.08 14.90 3.77
C MET A 260 0.25 13.96 4.94
N GLY A 261 1.46 14.02 5.48
CA GLY A 261 1.85 13.22 6.65
C GLY A 261 1.02 13.53 7.90
N LEU A 262 0.56 14.78 8.07
CA LEU A 262 -0.33 15.16 9.17
C LEU A 262 -1.72 14.52 9.01
N LEU A 263 -2.24 14.48 7.79
CA LEU A 263 -3.52 13.82 7.50
C LEU A 263 -3.40 12.30 7.70
N HIS A 264 -2.31 11.70 7.22
CA HIS A 264 -2.05 10.27 7.41
C HIS A 264 -2.00 9.90 8.90
N THR A 265 -1.35 10.72 9.72
CA THR A 265 -1.29 10.53 11.18
C THR A 265 -2.68 10.63 11.81
N ALA A 266 -3.48 11.64 11.42
CA ALA A 266 -4.84 11.81 11.92
C ALA A 266 -5.74 10.62 11.55
N LEU A 267 -5.68 10.15 10.30
CA LEU A 267 -6.38 8.93 9.86
C LEU A 267 -6.00 7.73 10.72
N GLY A 268 -4.71 7.53 10.95
CA GLY A 268 -4.22 6.40 11.78
C GLY A 268 -4.68 6.46 13.23
N ALA A 269 -4.86 7.66 13.77
CA ALA A 269 -5.30 7.86 15.15
C ALA A 269 -6.81 7.60 15.33
N GLU A 270 -7.64 8.04 14.35
CA GLU A 270 -9.09 8.18 14.59
C GLU A 270 -9.94 7.04 13.99
N LEU A 271 -9.43 6.25 13.01
CA LEU A 271 -10.28 5.28 12.29
C LEU A 271 -10.56 3.97 13.04
N SER A 272 -9.78 3.64 14.07
CA SER A 272 -9.89 2.34 14.77
C SER A 272 -11.23 2.15 15.47
N ASP A 273 -11.81 3.18 16.04
CA ASP A 273 -13.06 3.07 16.77
C ASP A 273 -14.24 2.80 15.84
N PHE A 274 -14.23 3.38 14.63
CA PHE A 274 -15.18 2.98 13.58
C PHE A 274 -15.02 1.51 13.20
N MET A 275 -13.79 1.05 12.98
CA MET A 275 -13.52 -0.35 12.62
C MET A 275 -13.97 -1.34 13.69
N GLN A 276 -14.02 -0.92 14.95
CA GLN A 276 -14.55 -1.69 16.08
C GLN A 276 -16.07 -1.53 16.27
N GLY A 277 -16.74 -0.69 15.48
CA GLY A 277 -18.18 -0.44 15.60
C GLY A 277 -18.58 0.47 16.76
N LYS A 278 -17.65 1.26 17.29
CA LYS A 278 -17.89 2.16 18.43
C LYS A 278 -18.48 3.51 18.02
N GLU A 279 -18.36 3.89 16.75
CA GLU A 279 -18.84 5.15 16.21
C GLU A 279 -19.26 5.01 14.74
N THR A 280 -19.86 6.07 14.18
CA THR A 280 -20.23 6.14 12.76
C THR A 280 -19.04 6.55 11.90
N ALA A 281 -19.08 6.21 10.60
CA ALA A 281 -18.08 6.66 9.62
C ALA A 281 -17.99 8.20 9.56
N ALA A 282 -19.13 8.89 9.59
CA ALA A 282 -19.18 10.35 9.58
C ALA A 282 -18.49 10.96 10.81
N GLN A 283 -18.66 10.37 11.99
CA GLN A 283 -18.02 10.83 13.22
C GLN A 283 -16.49 10.61 13.14
N ALA A 284 -16.05 9.42 12.76
CA ALA A 284 -14.63 9.11 12.61
C ALA A 284 -13.95 10.10 11.64
N LEU A 285 -14.57 10.38 10.49
CA LEU A 285 -14.03 11.31 9.51
C LEU A 285 -14.03 12.77 9.98
N ALA A 286 -15.04 13.16 10.78
CA ALA A 286 -15.06 14.49 11.41
C ALA A 286 -13.91 14.64 12.41
N ASP A 287 -13.63 13.60 13.20
CA ASP A 287 -12.54 13.60 14.17
C ASP A 287 -11.16 13.60 13.46
N VAL A 288 -11.02 12.86 12.37
CA VAL A 288 -9.82 12.93 11.50
C VAL A 288 -9.58 14.36 11.02
N GLU A 289 -10.60 15.03 10.47
CA GLU A 289 -10.43 16.39 9.97
C GLU A 289 -10.13 17.39 11.10
N ALA A 290 -10.74 17.24 12.26
CA ALA A 290 -10.45 18.07 13.42
C ALA A 290 -9.01 17.91 13.91
N ALA A 291 -8.52 16.67 14.05
CA ALA A 291 -7.14 16.37 14.44
C ALA A 291 -6.13 16.91 13.40
N TYR A 292 -6.41 16.69 12.12
CA TYR A 292 -5.59 17.23 11.04
C TYR A 292 -5.52 18.77 11.06
N ILE A 293 -6.67 19.44 11.14
CA ILE A 293 -6.75 20.91 11.15
C ILE A 293 -5.94 21.49 12.33
N ALA A 294 -6.02 20.90 13.51
CA ALA A 294 -5.24 21.33 14.66
C ALA A 294 -3.73 21.22 14.39
N ALA A 295 -3.28 20.08 13.87
CA ALA A 295 -1.87 19.85 13.53
C ALA A 295 -1.39 20.76 12.38
N ALA A 296 -2.22 20.98 11.35
CA ALA A 296 -1.89 21.84 10.21
C ALA A 296 -1.76 23.31 10.61
N LYS A 297 -2.63 23.81 11.51
CA LYS A 297 -2.52 25.14 12.09
C LYS A 297 -1.25 25.32 12.91
N GLU A 298 -0.92 24.35 13.76
CA GLU A 298 0.32 24.36 14.54
C GLU A 298 1.57 24.45 13.65
N LYS A 299 1.54 23.81 12.49
CA LYS A 299 2.64 23.82 11.50
C LYS A 299 2.57 24.98 10.50
N GLY A 300 1.54 25.83 10.55
CA GLY A 300 1.38 26.99 9.67
C GLY A 300 0.94 26.65 8.24
N PHE A 301 0.26 25.54 8.03
CA PHE A 301 -0.34 25.18 6.73
C PHE A 301 -1.78 25.69 6.58
N LEU A 302 -2.43 26.00 7.70
CA LEU A 302 -3.77 26.57 7.80
C LEU A 302 -3.79 27.78 8.73
#